data_d4d2ca3d025ac35e3a6b7db5048cc406
#
_entry.id   d4d2ca3d025ac35e3a6b7db5048cc406
#
_cell.length_a   1.000
_cell.length_b   1.000
_cell.length_c   1.000
_cell.angle_alpha   90.00
_cell.angle_beta   90.00
_cell.angle_gamma   90.00
#
_symmetry.space_group_name_H-M   'P 1'
#
loop_
_entity.id
_entity.type
_entity.pdbx_description
1 polymer ?
#
loop_
_entity_poly.entity_id
_entity_poly.type
_entity_poly.pdbx_seq_one_letter_code
_entity_poly.pdbx_strand_id
1 'polypeptide(L)'
;EGDAFTALQRRVAALVGPAVADLGSAPVEGEGDLVAKLRGLLTGTLAVLGNDAETQARCRTIVAEGKADPELIAAATNAVAAHGTDADYDEFLTKFRTAGTPQEQLRYLYALAEFPEAAQIERSVQLAFSGEVRTQNAPFLLNRCIANRHHGAAAWQSVRKQWDTANEKFPGSTIVRMIDPVKLLTAPAVVADVQSFFSEHPIPQGAKTLEQVLERQRVNAALREREAVRLSAALLG
;
A
#
# COMPACT_ATOMS: atom_id res chain seq x y z
N GLU A 1 16.33 -5.72 4.76
CA GLU A 1 15.84 -7.10 4.60
C GLU A 1 16.94 -8.03 5.09
N GLY A 2 16.62 -9.16 5.68
CA GLY A 2 17.58 -10.07 6.30
C GLY A 2 17.05 -10.55 7.64
N ASP A 3 17.93 -11.10 8.48
CA ASP A 3 17.56 -11.74 9.74
C ASP A 3 16.75 -10.84 10.69
N ALA A 4 17.07 -9.55 10.77
CA ALA A 4 16.32 -8.59 11.58
C ALA A 4 14.88 -8.40 11.07
N PHE A 5 14.67 -8.41 9.76
CA PHE A 5 13.32 -8.33 9.19
C PHE A 5 12.53 -9.62 9.45
N THR A 6 13.16 -10.78 9.31
CA THR A 6 12.56 -12.07 9.68
C THR A 6 12.21 -12.13 11.17
N ALA A 7 13.07 -11.58 12.04
CA ALA A 7 12.80 -11.47 13.47
C ALA A 7 11.59 -10.53 13.75
N LEU A 8 11.47 -9.42 13.02
CA LEU A 8 10.32 -8.54 13.10
C LEU A 8 9.04 -9.27 12.69
N GLN A 9 9.05 -10.01 11.57
CA GLN A 9 7.90 -10.80 11.11
C GLN A 9 7.43 -11.79 12.17
N ARG A 10 8.37 -12.55 12.75
CA ARG A 10 8.07 -13.49 13.86
C ARG A 10 7.47 -12.78 15.08
N ARG A 11 7.99 -11.61 15.44
CA ARG A 11 7.46 -10.83 16.56
C ARG A 11 6.05 -10.31 16.28
N VAL A 12 5.77 -9.84 15.06
CA VAL A 12 4.41 -9.45 14.65
C VAL A 12 3.47 -10.64 14.72
N ALA A 13 3.86 -11.79 14.17
CA ALA A 13 3.04 -13.00 14.21
C ALA A 13 2.72 -13.45 15.65
N ALA A 14 3.71 -13.45 16.54
CA ALA A 14 3.51 -13.78 17.95
C ALA A 14 2.59 -12.80 18.69
N LEU A 15 2.64 -11.51 18.33
CA LEU A 15 1.82 -10.48 18.97
C LEU A 15 0.38 -10.48 18.45
N VAL A 16 0.18 -10.67 17.15
CA VAL A 16 -1.13 -10.50 16.48
C VAL A 16 -1.87 -11.82 16.34
N GLY A 17 -1.16 -12.95 16.19
CA GLY A 17 -1.75 -14.26 15.94
C GLY A 17 -2.82 -14.68 16.95
N PRO A 18 -2.59 -14.58 18.28
CA PRO A 18 -3.61 -14.91 19.26
C PRO A 18 -4.92 -14.14 19.07
N ALA A 19 -4.85 -12.83 18.85
CA ALA A 19 -6.02 -12.00 18.65
C ALA A 19 -6.77 -12.34 17.34
N VAL A 20 -6.05 -12.73 16.27
CA VAL A 20 -6.67 -13.22 15.03
C VAL A 20 -7.40 -14.55 15.27
N ALA A 21 -6.81 -15.44 16.07
CA ALA A 21 -7.44 -16.72 16.42
C ALA A 21 -8.72 -16.50 17.23
N ASP A 22 -8.68 -15.61 18.23
CA ASP A 22 -9.83 -15.29 19.09
C ASP A 22 -10.98 -14.62 18.32
N LEU A 23 -10.66 -13.73 17.36
CA LEU A 23 -11.67 -13.06 16.52
C LEU A 23 -12.32 -14.00 15.51
N GLY A 24 -11.65 -15.08 15.14
CA GLY A 24 -12.12 -16.01 14.14
C GLY A 24 -12.23 -15.41 12.73
N SER A 25 -12.78 -16.18 11.78
CA SER A 25 -12.93 -15.80 10.38
C SER A 25 -14.35 -15.37 9.98
N ALA A 26 -15.32 -15.47 10.90
CA ALA A 26 -16.71 -15.14 10.65
C ALA A 26 -17.25 -14.19 11.72
N PRO A 27 -18.19 -13.29 11.36
CA PRO A 27 -18.90 -12.47 12.35
C PRO A 27 -19.67 -13.33 13.33
N VAL A 28 -19.75 -12.85 14.59
CA VAL A 28 -20.60 -13.43 15.63
C VAL A 28 -21.89 -12.61 15.73
N GLU A 29 -23.01 -13.26 15.99
CA GLU A 29 -24.30 -12.57 16.15
C GLU A 29 -24.22 -11.49 17.25
N GLY A 30 -24.65 -10.27 16.91
CA GLY A 30 -24.57 -9.10 17.82
C GLY A 30 -23.20 -8.41 17.85
N GLU A 31 -22.27 -8.82 17.00
CA GLU A 31 -20.95 -8.19 16.88
C GLU A 31 -21.05 -6.74 16.37
N GLY A 32 -20.29 -5.84 16.98
CA GLY A 32 -20.23 -4.45 16.53
C GLY A 32 -19.30 -4.25 15.32
N ASP A 33 -19.56 -3.23 14.49
CA ASP A 33 -18.80 -2.89 13.29
C ASP A 33 -17.28 -2.74 13.53
N LEU A 34 -16.87 -2.30 14.71
CA LEU A 34 -15.45 -2.15 15.06
C LEU A 34 -14.73 -3.50 15.18
N VAL A 35 -15.44 -4.56 15.56
CA VAL A 35 -14.86 -5.92 15.66
C VAL A 35 -14.61 -6.48 14.26
N ALA A 36 -15.53 -6.28 13.31
CA ALA A 36 -15.33 -6.64 11.91
C ALA A 36 -14.10 -5.92 11.31
N LYS A 37 -13.98 -4.61 11.55
CA LYS A 37 -12.79 -3.83 11.13
C LYS A 37 -11.51 -4.33 11.77
N LEU A 38 -11.53 -4.62 13.07
CA LEU A 38 -10.37 -5.16 13.79
C LEU A 38 -9.96 -6.52 13.22
N ARG A 39 -10.93 -7.40 12.95
CA ARG A 39 -10.69 -8.71 12.31
C ARG A 39 -9.97 -8.54 10.97
N GLY A 40 -10.47 -7.68 10.08
CA GLY A 40 -9.83 -7.40 8.80
C GLY A 40 -8.42 -6.84 8.98
N LEU A 41 -8.24 -5.82 9.83
CA LEU A 41 -6.94 -5.20 10.09
C LEU A 41 -5.90 -6.21 10.61
N LEU A 42 -6.24 -7.00 11.62
CA LEU A 42 -5.31 -7.94 12.23
C LEU A 42 -5.01 -9.11 11.30
N THR A 43 -6.00 -9.61 10.54
CA THR A 43 -5.77 -10.64 9.51
C THR A 43 -4.81 -10.14 8.44
N GLY A 44 -5.00 -8.93 7.91
CA GLY A 44 -4.08 -8.32 6.95
C GLY A 44 -2.68 -8.10 7.53
N THR A 45 -2.60 -7.65 8.79
CA THR A 45 -1.33 -7.46 9.49
C THR A 45 -0.57 -8.78 9.65
N LEU A 46 -1.25 -9.84 10.08
CA LEU A 46 -0.66 -11.17 10.25
C LEU A 46 -0.19 -11.75 8.92
N ALA A 47 -1.03 -11.66 7.87
CA ALA A 47 -0.69 -12.19 6.55
C ALA A 47 0.50 -11.46 5.92
N VAL A 48 0.54 -10.12 5.99
CA VAL A 48 1.52 -9.30 5.26
C VAL A 48 2.76 -9.01 6.12
N LEU A 49 2.59 -8.42 7.31
CA LEU A 49 3.71 -8.05 8.17
C LEU A 49 4.21 -9.23 9.01
N GLY A 50 3.32 -10.12 9.44
CA GLY A 50 3.68 -11.35 10.13
C GLY A 50 4.21 -12.44 9.19
N ASN A 51 3.97 -12.29 7.88
CA ASN A 51 4.32 -13.26 6.84
C ASN A 51 3.83 -14.69 7.17
N ASP A 52 2.62 -14.79 7.74
CA ASP A 52 2.04 -16.06 8.19
C ASP A 52 1.40 -16.82 7.02
N ALA A 53 2.02 -17.95 6.65
CA ALA A 53 1.63 -18.73 5.48
C ALA A 53 0.21 -19.33 5.59
N GLU A 54 -0.24 -19.70 6.78
CA GLU A 54 -1.59 -20.24 6.99
C GLU A 54 -2.64 -19.14 6.77
N THR A 55 -2.39 -17.95 7.32
CA THR A 55 -3.27 -16.80 7.11
C THR A 55 -3.28 -16.35 5.65
N GLN A 56 -2.14 -16.40 4.94
CA GLN A 56 -2.07 -16.12 3.50
C GLN A 56 -2.90 -17.11 2.68
N ALA A 57 -2.81 -18.41 2.98
CA ALA A 57 -3.61 -19.43 2.32
C ALA A 57 -5.12 -19.23 2.56
N ARG A 58 -5.49 -18.89 3.80
CA ARG A 58 -6.87 -18.54 4.15
C ARG A 58 -7.36 -17.29 3.41
N CYS A 59 -6.52 -16.26 3.26
CA CYS A 59 -6.85 -15.08 2.46
C CYS A 59 -7.13 -15.42 0.99
N ARG A 60 -6.36 -16.34 0.38
CA ARG A 60 -6.64 -16.83 -1.00
C ARG A 60 -8.02 -17.48 -1.09
N THR A 61 -8.38 -18.32 -0.13
CA THR A 61 -9.72 -18.95 -0.07
C THR A 61 -10.82 -17.89 0.04
N ILE A 62 -10.67 -16.91 0.95
CA ILE A 62 -11.64 -15.82 1.13
C ILE A 62 -11.84 -15.02 -0.17
N VAL A 63 -10.78 -14.69 -0.88
CA VAL A 63 -10.85 -13.95 -2.16
C VAL A 63 -11.50 -14.79 -3.25
N ALA A 64 -11.23 -16.09 -3.30
CA ALA A 64 -11.80 -17.01 -4.29
C ALA A 64 -13.31 -17.23 -4.07
N GLU A 65 -13.75 -17.37 -2.83
CA GLU A 65 -15.16 -17.61 -2.49
C GLU A 65 -16.01 -16.33 -2.49
N GLY A 66 -15.41 -15.19 -2.12
CA GLY A 66 -16.10 -13.89 -2.05
C GLY A 66 -17.23 -13.82 -1.00
N LYS A 67 -17.23 -14.71 -0.01
CA LYS A 67 -18.35 -14.91 0.95
C LYS A 67 -17.98 -14.56 2.40
N ALA A 68 -17.15 -13.56 2.61
CA ALA A 68 -16.80 -13.12 3.94
C ALA A 68 -17.29 -11.69 4.20
N ASP A 69 -17.07 -11.22 5.42
CA ASP A 69 -17.27 -9.82 5.78
C ASP A 69 -16.47 -8.89 4.83
N PRO A 70 -17.04 -7.74 4.41
CA PRO A 70 -16.39 -6.83 3.46
C PRO A 70 -15.01 -6.34 3.90
N GLU A 71 -14.80 -6.10 5.20
CA GLU A 71 -13.50 -5.68 5.75
C GLU A 71 -12.47 -6.82 5.64
N LEU A 72 -12.90 -8.04 5.91
CA LEU A 72 -12.05 -9.21 5.78
C LEU A 72 -11.73 -9.52 4.32
N ILE A 73 -12.69 -9.38 3.39
CA ILE A 73 -12.44 -9.53 1.95
C ILE A 73 -11.43 -8.48 1.47
N ALA A 74 -11.55 -7.23 1.92
CA ALA A 74 -10.62 -6.17 1.55
C ALA A 74 -9.20 -6.46 2.05
N ALA A 75 -9.05 -6.87 3.30
CA ALA A 75 -7.77 -7.26 3.89
C ALA A 75 -7.16 -8.49 3.18
N ALA A 76 -7.97 -9.51 2.91
CA ALA A 76 -7.56 -10.71 2.19
C ALA A 76 -7.10 -10.39 0.76
N THR A 77 -7.82 -9.49 0.05
CA THR A 77 -7.43 -9.04 -1.30
C THR A 77 -6.04 -8.39 -1.29
N ASN A 78 -5.78 -7.49 -0.33
CA ASN A 78 -4.46 -6.86 -0.19
C ASN A 78 -3.38 -7.88 0.21
N ALA A 79 -3.69 -8.84 1.07
CA ALA A 79 -2.75 -9.88 1.47
C ALA A 79 -2.38 -10.80 0.29
N VAL A 80 -3.35 -11.19 -0.54
CA VAL A 80 -3.10 -11.96 -1.77
C VAL A 80 -2.22 -11.15 -2.74
N ALA A 81 -2.50 -9.86 -2.92
CA ALA A 81 -1.68 -9.00 -3.77
C ALA A 81 -0.24 -8.88 -3.26
N ALA A 82 -0.04 -8.66 -1.96
CA ALA A 82 1.29 -8.46 -1.36
C ALA A 82 2.23 -9.68 -1.49
N HIS A 83 1.67 -10.86 -1.77
CA HIS A 83 2.42 -12.11 -1.99
C HIS A 83 2.09 -12.73 -3.36
N GLY A 84 1.50 -11.92 -4.26
CA GLY A 84 0.97 -12.38 -5.53
C GLY A 84 2.02 -12.54 -6.62
N THR A 85 1.70 -13.39 -7.57
CA THR A 85 2.45 -13.64 -8.81
C THR A 85 1.94 -12.74 -9.95
N ASP A 86 2.58 -12.81 -11.13
CA ASP A 86 2.09 -12.15 -12.33
C ASP A 86 0.69 -12.65 -12.75
N ALA A 87 0.42 -13.94 -12.55
CA ALA A 87 -0.90 -14.51 -12.82
C ALA A 87 -1.97 -13.94 -11.88
N ASP A 88 -1.66 -13.76 -10.59
CA ASP A 88 -2.55 -13.10 -9.62
C ASP A 88 -2.79 -11.62 -10.01
N TYR A 89 -1.75 -10.93 -10.50
CA TYR A 89 -1.87 -9.55 -10.98
C TYR A 89 -2.83 -9.45 -12.18
N ASP A 90 -2.67 -10.32 -13.16
CA ASP A 90 -3.52 -10.34 -14.37
C ASP A 90 -4.98 -10.71 -14.02
N GLU A 91 -5.18 -11.61 -13.05
CA GLU A 91 -6.50 -11.92 -12.50
C GLU A 91 -7.12 -10.68 -11.83
N PHE A 92 -6.37 -9.96 -11.00
CA PHE A 92 -6.87 -8.76 -10.30
C PHE A 92 -7.18 -7.64 -11.30
N LEU A 93 -6.35 -7.45 -12.31
CA LEU A 93 -6.62 -6.50 -13.39
C LEU A 93 -7.91 -6.86 -14.14
N THR A 94 -8.14 -8.14 -14.39
CA THR A 94 -9.38 -8.63 -15.01
C THR A 94 -10.58 -8.37 -14.09
N LYS A 95 -10.47 -8.67 -12.81
CA LYS A 95 -11.53 -8.41 -11.81
C LYS A 95 -11.82 -6.91 -11.67
N PHE A 96 -10.81 -6.04 -11.71
CA PHE A 96 -11.01 -4.59 -11.78
C PHE A 96 -11.88 -4.19 -12.98
N ARG A 97 -11.61 -4.77 -14.16
CA ARG A 97 -12.32 -4.46 -15.42
C ARG A 97 -13.74 -4.98 -15.45
N THR A 98 -13.99 -6.11 -14.81
CA THR A 98 -15.27 -6.86 -14.86
C THR A 98 -16.11 -6.76 -13.59
N ALA A 99 -15.66 -5.98 -12.61
CA ALA A 99 -16.33 -5.84 -11.32
C ALA A 99 -17.80 -5.40 -11.46
N GLY A 100 -18.67 -6.07 -10.72
CA GLY A 100 -20.10 -5.78 -10.73
C GLY A 100 -20.50 -4.56 -9.91
N THR A 101 -19.65 -4.09 -9.01
CA THR A 101 -19.91 -2.92 -8.16
C THR A 101 -18.71 -1.97 -8.12
N PRO A 102 -18.94 -0.65 -7.88
CA PRO A 102 -17.86 0.31 -7.71
C PRO A 102 -16.91 -0.02 -6.56
N GLN A 103 -17.43 -0.58 -5.49
CA GLN A 103 -16.62 -0.97 -4.32
C GLN A 103 -15.67 -2.12 -4.67
N GLU A 104 -16.16 -3.13 -5.36
CA GLU A 104 -15.35 -4.24 -5.85
C GLU A 104 -14.30 -3.76 -6.85
N GLN A 105 -14.70 -2.91 -7.80
CA GLN A 105 -13.80 -2.30 -8.76
C GLN A 105 -12.62 -1.59 -8.08
N LEU A 106 -12.90 -0.73 -7.10
CA LEU A 106 -11.85 0.00 -6.38
C LEU A 106 -11.00 -0.92 -5.49
N ARG A 107 -11.57 -1.98 -4.94
CA ARG A 107 -10.83 -2.97 -4.17
C ARG A 107 -9.72 -3.60 -5.01
N TYR A 108 -10.05 -4.13 -6.18
CA TYR A 108 -9.06 -4.73 -7.07
C TYR A 108 -8.11 -3.70 -7.67
N LEU A 109 -8.61 -2.52 -8.07
CA LEU A 109 -7.77 -1.44 -8.57
C LEU A 109 -6.65 -1.08 -7.60
N TYR A 110 -7.00 -0.84 -6.34
CA TYR A 110 -6.02 -0.41 -5.35
C TYR A 110 -5.11 -1.53 -4.88
N ALA A 111 -5.57 -2.78 -4.93
CA ALA A 111 -4.73 -3.94 -4.62
C ALA A 111 -3.60 -4.14 -5.65
N LEU A 112 -3.75 -3.67 -6.90
CA LEU A 112 -2.67 -3.72 -7.90
C LEU A 112 -1.39 -2.99 -7.45
N ALA A 113 -1.49 -2.04 -6.55
CA ALA A 113 -0.35 -1.32 -5.99
C ALA A 113 0.37 -2.06 -4.86
N GLU A 114 -0.19 -3.15 -4.35
CA GLU A 114 0.40 -3.95 -3.25
C GLU A 114 1.33 -5.07 -3.76
N PHE A 115 1.32 -5.38 -5.05
CA PHE A 115 2.11 -6.47 -5.62
C PHE A 115 3.62 -6.28 -5.43
N PRO A 116 4.39 -7.39 -5.29
CA PRO A 116 5.77 -7.32 -4.83
C PRO A 116 6.81 -7.03 -5.91
N GLU A 117 6.47 -7.13 -7.22
CA GLU A 117 7.45 -7.01 -8.28
C GLU A 117 7.46 -5.62 -8.93
N ALA A 118 8.65 -5.14 -9.28
CA ALA A 118 8.82 -3.82 -9.91
C ALA A 118 8.01 -3.64 -11.19
N ALA A 119 7.94 -4.69 -12.03
CA ALA A 119 7.20 -4.66 -13.27
C ALA A 119 5.68 -4.51 -13.04
N GLN A 120 5.14 -5.12 -12.00
CA GLN A 120 3.74 -5.03 -11.64
C GLN A 120 3.38 -3.62 -11.15
N ILE A 121 4.26 -3.01 -10.34
CA ILE A 121 4.06 -1.62 -9.88
C ILE A 121 4.16 -0.64 -11.06
N GLU A 122 5.10 -0.82 -11.97
CA GLU A 122 5.19 0.00 -13.18
C GLU A 122 3.92 -0.14 -14.03
N ARG A 123 3.41 -1.35 -14.24
CA ARG A 123 2.13 -1.58 -14.94
C ARG A 123 0.96 -0.84 -14.26
N SER A 124 0.93 -0.80 -12.93
CA SER A 124 -0.09 -0.07 -12.15
C SER A 124 0.04 1.44 -12.33
N VAL A 125 1.26 1.98 -12.38
CA VAL A 125 1.49 3.41 -12.68
C VAL A 125 1.03 3.73 -14.11
N GLN A 126 1.38 2.92 -15.10
CA GLN A 126 0.94 3.13 -16.50
C GLN A 126 -0.58 3.02 -16.64
N LEU A 127 -1.22 2.08 -15.93
CA LEU A 127 -2.68 1.95 -15.89
C LEU A 127 -3.35 3.24 -15.37
N ALA A 128 -2.80 3.90 -14.35
CA ALA A 128 -3.33 5.15 -13.83
C ALA A 128 -3.33 6.28 -14.87
N PHE A 129 -2.36 6.30 -15.78
CA PHE A 129 -2.23 7.32 -16.84
C PHE A 129 -2.90 6.93 -18.16
N SER A 130 -3.32 5.68 -18.35
CA SER A 130 -3.87 5.15 -19.60
C SER A 130 -5.21 5.77 -20.02
N GLY A 131 -5.97 6.33 -19.06
CA GLY A 131 -7.36 6.78 -19.26
C GLY A 131 -8.40 5.68 -18.95
N GLU A 132 -7.98 4.44 -18.67
CA GLU A 132 -8.87 3.36 -18.25
C GLU A 132 -9.38 3.57 -16.81
N VAL A 133 -8.55 4.13 -15.95
CA VAL A 133 -8.91 4.48 -14.57
C VAL A 133 -9.54 5.88 -14.56
N ARG A 134 -10.68 6.01 -13.88
CA ARG A 134 -11.35 7.33 -13.72
C ARG A 134 -10.38 8.34 -13.10
N THR A 135 -10.38 9.58 -13.60
CA THR A 135 -9.46 10.64 -13.18
C THR A 135 -9.51 10.97 -11.68
N GLN A 136 -10.64 10.71 -11.03
CA GLN A 136 -10.79 10.87 -9.59
C GLN A 136 -10.13 9.73 -8.78
N ASN A 137 -9.89 8.56 -9.39
CA ASN A 137 -9.34 7.37 -8.72
C ASN A 137 -7.84 7.16 -9.05
N ALA A 138 -7.41 7.58 -10.24
CA ALA A 138 -6.03 7.42 -10.70
C ALA A 138 -4.99 8.01 -9.72
N PRO A 139 -5.18 9.22 -9.15
CA PRO A 139 -4.25 9.77 -8.15
C PRO A 139 -4.12 8.90 -6.90
N PHE A 140 -5.18 8.19 -6.50
CA PHE A 140 -5.13 7.30 -5.34
C PHE A 140 -4.45 5.96 -5.65
N LEU A 141 -4.54 5.47 -6.89
CA LEU A 141 -3.72 4.34 -7.33
C LEU A 141 -2.24 4.72 -7.31
N LEU A 142 -1.88 5.88 -7.87
CA LEU A 142 -0.50 6.38 -7.85
C LEU A 142 0.02 6.62 -6.42
N ASN A 143 -0.82 7.16 -5.53
CA ASN A 143 -0.51 7.27 -4.11
C ASN A 143 -0.09 5.91 -3.54
N ARG A 144 -0.87 4.86 -3.78
CA ARG A 144 -0.55 3.51 -3.28
C ARG A 144 0.69 2.92 -3.93
N CYS A 145 0.92 3.15 -5.23
CA CYS A 145 2.16 2.74 -5.89
C CYS A 145 3.40 3.40 -5.26
N ILE A 146 3.33 4.70 -4.95
CA ILE A 146 4.42 5.40 -4.24
C ILE A 146 4.58 4.89 -2.80
N ALA A 147 3.49 4.46 -2.15
CA ALA A 147 3.53 3.87 -0.82
C ALA A 147 4.04 2.41 -0.81
N ASN A 148 4.16 1.76 -1.98
CA ASN A 148 4.63 0.37 -2.06
C ASN A 148 6.00 0.23 -1.36
N ARG A 149 6.09 -0.71 -0.42
CA ARG A 149 7.26 -0.86 0.46
C ARG A 149 8.53 -1.26 -0.27
N HIS A 150 8.42 -1.93 -1.42
CA HIS A 150 9.55 -2.44 -2.20
C HIS A 150 9.94 -1.51 -3.33
N HIS A 151 8.97 -0.95 -4.03
CA HIS A 151 9.17 -0.24 -5.30
C HIS A 151 8.62 1.19 -5.31
N GLY A 152 8.26 1.74 -4.14
CA GLY A 152 7.72 3.10 -4.03
C GLY A 152 8.64 4.18 -4.59
N ALA A 153 9.95 4.04 -4.43
CA ALA A 153 10.92 4.97 -5.03
C ALA A 153 10.92 4.91 -6.57
N ALA A 154 10.80 3.71 -7.16
CA ALA A 154 10.68 3.54 -8.61
C ALA A 154 9.35 4.10 -9.12
N ALA A 155 8.25 3.83 -8.40
CA ALA A 155 6.93 4.40 -8.70
C ALA A 155 6.97 5.94 -8.69
N TRP A 156 7.63 6.55 -7.69
CA TRP A 156 7.84 7.99 -7.66
C TRP A 156 8.55 8.50 -8.92
N GLN A 157 9.62 7.84 -9.34
CA GLN A 157 10.35 8.23 -10.56
C GLN A 157 9.47 8.14 -11.82
N SER A 158 8.61 7.13 -11.91
CA SER A 158 7.67 6.98 -13.04
C SER A 158 6.57 8.06 -13.01
N VAL A 159 6.05 8.40 -11.84
CA VAL A 159 5.08 9.51 -11.67
C VAL A 159 5.73 10.85 -12.01
N ARG A 160 6.94 11.11 -11.52
CA ARG A 160 7.70 12.33 -11.79
C ARG A 160 7.89 12.56 -13.30
N LYS A 161 8.22 11.51 -14.05
CA LYS A 161 8.37 11.59 -15.52
C LYS A 161 7.08 11.98 -16.25
N GLN A 162 5.93 11.74 -15.63
CA GLN A 162 4.60 12.04 -16.17
C GLN A 162 3.92 13.20 -15.43
N TRP A 163 4.71 14.08 -14.77
CA TRP A 163 4.19 15.13 -13.90
C TRP A 163 3.28 16.12 -14.63
N ASP A 164 3.65 16.53 -15.83
CA ASP A 164 2.82 17.44 -16.65
C ASP A 164 1.49 16.79 -17.01
N THR A 165 1.53 15.52 -17.40
CA THR A 165 0.31 14.73 -17.67
C THR A 165 -0.56 14.60 -16.41
N ALA A 166 0.03 14.42 -15.24
CA ALA A 166 -0.70 14.35 -13.99
C ALA A 166 -1.42 15.67 -13.67
N ASN A 167 -0.73 16.81 -13.85
CA ASN A 167 -1.32 18.13 -13.63
C ASN A 167 -2.40 18.48 -14.64
N GLU A 168 -2.29 17.99 -15.88
CA GLU A 168 -3.29 18.19 -16.92
C GLU A 168 -4.56 17.35 -16.68
N LYS A 169 -4.39 16.07 -16.32
CA LYS A 169 -5.49 15.10 -16.26
C LYS A 169 -6.20 15.04 -14.91
N PHE A 170 -5.48 15.30 -13.80
CA PHE A 170 -6.04 15.05 -12.47
C PHE A 170 -6.51 16.33 -11.79
N PRO A 171 -7.58 16.25 -10.96
CA PRO A 171 -8.03 17.42 -10.19
C PRO A 171 -6.90 17.96 -9.29
N GLY A 172 -6.64 19.26 -9.34
CA GLY A 172 -5.54 19.91 -8.59
C GLY A 172 -5.56 19.62 -7.08
N SER A 173 -6.76 19.48 -6.49
CA SER A 173 -6.93 19.11 -5.08
C SER A 173 -6.48 17.67 -4.75
N THR A 174 -6.33 16.81 -5.76
CA THR A 174 -5.88 15.41 -5.57
C THR A 174 -4.37 15.24 -5.76
N ILE A 175 -3.70 16.17 -6.46
CA ILE A 175 -2.26 16.09 -6.73
C ILE A 175 -1.45 15.98 -5.43
N VAL A 176 -1.73 16.84 -4.46
CA VAL A 176 -1.01 16.81 -3.18
C VAL A 176 -1.28 15.52 -2.39
N ARG A 177 -2.46 14.92 -2.57
CA ARG A 177 -2.78 13.62 -1.97
C ARG A 177 -2.08 12.47 -2.69
N MET A 178 -1.95 12.57 -4.01
CA MET A 178 -1.21 11.60 -4.82
C MET A 178 0.23 11.44 -4.34
N ILE A 179 0.89 12.56 -4.02
CA ILE A 179 2.30 12.56 -3.63
C ILE A 179 2.53 12.42 -2.12
N ASP A 180 1.51 12.41 -1.29
CA ASP A 180 1.65 12.29 0.17
C ASP A 180 2.60 11.15 0.62
N PRO A 181 2.62 9.96 -0.02
CA PRO A 181 3.51 8.88 0.39
C PRO A 181 5.00 9.11 0.13
N VAL A 182 5.43 10.17 -0.57
CA VAL A 182 6.87 10.46 -0.69
C VAL A 182 7.54 10.65 0.67
N LYS A 183 6.77 11.02 1.70
CA LYS A 183 7.24 11.06 3.09
C LYS A 183 7.74 9.72 3.63
N LEU A 184 7.39 8.59 2.99
CA LEU A 184 7.84 7.24 3.33
C LEU A 184 9.16 6.87 2.63
N LEU A 185 9.55 7.61 1.61
CA LEU A 185 10.74 7.38 0.81
C LEU A 185 11.96 8.02 1.51
N THR A 186 12.65 7.24 2.33
CA THR A 186 13.64 7.73 3.28
C THR A 186 15.10 7.53 2.86
N ALA A 187 15.37 6.96 1.68
CA ALA A 187 16.72 6.84 1.15
C ALA A 187 17.29 8.25 0.84
N PRO A 188 18.53 8.60 1.27
CA PRO A 188 19.05 9.97 1.14
C PRO A 188 18.98 10.55 -0.27
N ALA A 189 19.34 9.74 -1.28
CA ALA A 189 19.27 10.16 -2.68
C ALA A 189 17.83 10.47 -3.13
N VAL A 190 16.82 9.70 -2.66
CA VAL A 190 15.42 9.92 -3.00
C VAL A 190 14.89 11.15 -2.27
N VAL A 191 15.31 11.38 -1.02
CA VAL A 191 14.95 12.60 -0.28
C VAL A 191 15.45 13.84 -1.00
N ALA A 192 16.72 13.84 -1.43
CA ALA A 192 17.31 14.95 -2.17
C ALA A 192 16.57 15.18 -3.51
N ASP A 193 16.25 14.11 -4.24
CA ASP A 193 15.52 14.16 -5.51
C ASP A 193 14.12 14.77 -5.33
N VAL A 194 13.35 14.31 -4.34
CA VAL A 194 11.99 14.82 -4.05
C VAL A 194 12.04 16.31 -3.67
N GLN A 195 12.99 16.70 -2.82
CA GLN A 195 13.14 18.10 -2.39
C GLN A 195 13.50 19.01 -3.59
N SER A 196 14.44 18.60 -4.42
CA SER A 196 14.82 19.32 -5.63
C SER A 196 13.66 19.44 -6.60
N PHE A 197 12.94 18.34 -6.85
CA PHE A 197 11.81 18.32 -7.76
C PHE A 197 10.73 19.34 -7.36
N PHE A 198 10.31 19.37 -6.11
CA PHE A 198 9.25 20.27 -5.66
C PHE A 198 9.72 21.73 -5.46
N SER A 199 11.01 22.01 -5.47
CA SER A 199 11.52 23.38 -5.58
C SER A 199 11.26 24.00 -6.96
N GLU A 200 11.20 23.15 -8.00
CA GLU A 200 10.98 23.56 -9.39
C GLU A 200 9.51 23.37 -9.82
N HIS A 201 8.76 22.48 -9.13
CA HIS A 201 7.39 22.10 -9.45
C HIS A 201 6.45 22.36 -8.24
N PRO A 202 6.17 23.61 -7.89
CA PRO A 202 5.31 23.94 -6.76
C PRO A 202 3.85 23.52 -7.02
N ILE A 203 3.12 23.18 -5.94
CA ILE A 203 1.69 22.86 -5.97
C ILE A 203 0.93 23.98 -5.23
N PRO A 204 0.53 25.07 -5.89
CA PRO A 204 -0.03 26.23 -5.23
C PRO A 204 -1.27 25.93 -4.38
N GLN A 205 -2.18 25.07 -4.88
CA GLN A 205 -3.42 24.71 -4.20
C GLN A 205 -3.19 23.81 -2.96
N GLY A 206 -2.00 23.24 -2.81
CA GLY A 206 -1.63 22.35 -1.72
C GLY A 206 -0.31 22.72 -1.04
N ALA A 207 0.16 23.96 -1.19
CA ALA A 207 1.49 24.38 -0.76
C ALA A 207 1.80 24.03 0.71
N LYS A 208 0.88 24.33 1.64
CA LYS A 208 1.07 24.00 3.06
C LYS A 208 1.12 22.49 3.31
N THR A 209 0.29 21.73 2.63
CA THR A 209 0.31 20.25 2.75
C THR A 209 1.58 19.67 2.16
N LEU A 210 2.05 20.18 1.03
CA LEU A 210 3.33 19.80 0.44
C LEU A 210 4.49 20.07 1.40
N GLU A 211 4.55 21.25 2.01
CA GLU A 211 5.55 21.60 3.02
C GLU A 211 5.57 20.59 4.18
N GLN A 212 4.39 20.23 4.71
CA GLN A 212 4.25 19.22 5.77
C GLN A 212 4.71 17.82 5.33
N VAL A 213 4.42 17.42 4.09
CA VAL A 213 4.86 16.16 3.54
C VAL A 213 6.38 16.09 3.41
N LEU A 214 7.00 17.17 2.88
CA LEU A 214 8.45 17.27 2.74
C LEU A 214 9.18 17.34 4.09
N GLU A 215 8.61 18.05 5.07
CA GLU A 215 9.13 18.04 6.43
C GLU A 215 9.05 16.65 7.05
N ARG A 216 7.91 15.97 6.93
CA ARG A 216 7.74 14.61 7.43
C ARG A 216 8.71 13.63 6.77
N GLN A 217 9.00 13.78 5.48
CA GLN A 217 10.00 12.98 4.80
C GLN A 217 11.38 13.12 5.46
N ARG A 218 11.80 14.37 5.74
CA ARG A 218 13.09 14.62 6.42
C ARG A 218 13.13 14.00 7.82
N VAL A 219 12.05 14.16 8.59
CA VAL A 219 11.93 13.56 9.94
C VAL A 219 12.00 12.04 9.87
N ASN A 220 11.30 11.42 8.94
CA ASN A 220 11.31 9.97 8.76
C ASN A 220 12.70 9.45 8.32
N ALA A 221 13.39 10.18 7.43
CA ALA A 221 14.73 9.83 7.00
C ALA A 221 15.73 9.92 8.17
N ALA A 222 15.69 11.00 8.96
CA ALA A 222 16.53 11.17 10.14
C ALA A 222 16.22 10.10 11.22
N LEU A 223 14.95 9.74 11.41
CA LEU A 223 14.57 8.65 12.31
C LEU A 223 15.17 7.32 11.86
N ARG A 224 15.02 6.99 10.57
CA ARG A 224 15.59 5.76 10.00
C ARG A 224 17.11 5.71 10.16
N GLU A 225 17.81 6.79 9.85
CA GLU A 225 19.26 6.87 9.98
C GLU A 225 19.71 6.62 11.43
N ARG A 226 19.03 7.24 12.40
CA ARG A 226 19.36 7.13 13.83
C ARG A 226 19.01 5.76 14.41
N GLU A 227 17.88 5.17 14.04
CA GLU A 227 17.32 4.01 14.74
C GLU A 227 17.48 2.67 14.01
N ALA A 228 17.81 2.65 12.70
CA ALA A 228 17.82 1.39 11.94
C ALA A 228 18.78 0.34 12.52
N VAL A 229 20.00 0.76 12.90
CA VAL A 229 21.01 -0.15 13.48
C VAL A 229 20.57 -0.64 14.86
N ARG A 230 20.06 0.27 15.69
CA ARG A 230 19.60 -0.05 17.07
C ARG A 230 18.41 -1.00 17.04
N LEU A 231 17.43 -0.73 16.15
CA LEU A 231 16.27 -1.60 15.97
C LEU A 231 16.67 -2.99 15.49
N SER A 232 17.59 -3.07 14.51
CA SER A 232 18.08 -4.35 14.00
C SER A 232 18.76 -5.15 15.11
N ALA A 233 19.61 -4.52 15.92
CA ALA A 233 20.25 -5.18 17.06
C ALA A 233 19.22 -5.66 18.09
N ALA A 234 18.22 -4.84 18.43
CA ALA A 234 17.17 -5.19 19.40
C ALA A 234 16.23 -6.33 18.92
N LEU A 235 16.13 -6.54 17.60
CA LEU A 235 15.34 -7.63 17.03
C LEU A 235 16.09 -8.96 17.00
N LEU A 236 17.44 -8.91 16.96
CA LEU A 236 18.30 -10.09 16.86
C LEU A 236 18.82 -10.58 18.22
N GLY A 237 18.84 -9.72 19.22
CA GLY A 237 19.32 -10.03 20.57
C GLY A 237 18.25 -10.40 21.51
#